data_0288e7b4b5004cc3b4ce606bdd220a21
#
_entry.id   0288e7b4b5004cc3b4ce606bdd220a21
#
_cell.length_a   1.000
_cell.length_b   1.000
_cell.length_c   1.000
_cell.angle_alpha   90.00
_cell.angle_beta   90.00
_cell.angle_gamma   90.00
#
_symmetry.space_group_name_H-M   'P 1'
#
loop_
_entity.id
_entity.type
_entity.pdbx_description
1 polymer ?
#
loop_
_entity_poly.entity_id
_entity_poly.type
_entity_poly.pdbx_seq_one_letter_code
_entity_poly.pdbx_strand_id
1 'polypeptide(L)'
;MNTHLKSSRRIASVLLLCVVLAGCASGPQTPSPDLLQRMESARTRGDHEALAAYHDREASAARAVAEDHRKMAKSYQAMVVGGRGGASMIAHCNSIVRLYEGIAAEFEGMAEGHQYLAKQAPP
;
A
#
# COMPACT_ATOMS: atom_id res chain seq x y z
N MET A 1 9.68 -17.71 -49.23
CA MET A 1 8.77 -16.64 -48.81
C MET A 1 8.25 -16.82 -47.35
N ASN A 2 9.07 -17.34 -46.41
CA ASN A 2 8.62 -17.70 -45.02
C ASN A 2 9.50 -17.15 -43.91
N THR A 3 10.42 -16.22 -44.16
CA THR A 3 11.36 -15.70 -43.15
C THR A 3 10.82 -14.47 -42.39
N HIS A 4 9.92 -13.70 -43.01
CA HIS A 4 9.35 -12.50 -42.36
C HIS A 4 8.30 -12.80 -41.27
N LEU A 5 7.59 -13.93 -41.33
CA LEU A 5 6.56 -14.29 -40.36
C LEU A 5 7.15 -14.74 -39.01
N LYS A 6 8.35 -15.34 -39.01
CA LYS A 6 9.00 -15.81 -37.76
C LYS A 6 9.61 -14.67 -36.94
N SER A 7 10.05 -13.59 -37.60
CA SER A 7 10.62 -12.42 -36.90
C SER A 7 9.53 -11.62 -36.15
N SER A 8 8.36 -11.45 -36.78
CA SER A 8 7.24 -10.70 -36.18
C SER A 8 6.69 -11.36 -34.90
N ARG A 9 6.64 -12.70 -34.86
CA ARG A 9 6.17 -13.45 -33.68
C ARG A 9 7.14 -13.35 -32.48
N ARG A 10 8.44 -13.24 -32.71
CA ARG A 10 9.46 -13.09 -31.66
C ARG A 10 9.46 -11.69 -31.06
N ILE A 11 9.21 -10.66 -31.86
CA ILE A 11 9.12 -9.27 -31.40
C ILE A 11 7.85 -9.08 -30.54
N ALA A 12 6.73 -9.67 -30.95
CA ALA A 12 5.48 -9.61 -30.18
C ALA A 12 5.60 -10.31 -28.82
N SER A 13 6.34 -11.42 -28.73
CA SER A 13 6.58 -12.14 -27.47
C SER A 13 7.49 -11.37 -26.52
N VAL A 14 8.50 -10.65 -27.01
CA VAL A 14 9.40 -9.84 -26.19
C VAL A 14 8.68 -8.60 -25.66
N LEU A 15 7.82 -7.96 -26.46
CA LEU A 15 7.02 -6.82 -26.03
C LEU A 15 5.98 -7.20 -24.95
N LEU A 16 5.40 -8.39 -25.03
CA LEU A 16 4.45 -8.87 -24.02
C LEU A 16 5.12 -9.17 -22.67
N LEU A 17 6.39 -9.60 -22.68
CA LEU A 17 7.14 -9.92 -21.45
C LEU A 17 7.56 -8.67 -20.68
N CYS A 18 7.75 -7.53 -21.32
CA CYS A 18 8.15 -6.27 -20.68
C CYS A 18 7.02 -5.59 -19.89
N VAL A 19 5.75 -5.90 -20.18
CA VAL A 19 4.60 -5.26 -19.49
C VAL A 19 4.33 -5.87 -18.11
N VAL A 20 4.82 -7.08 -17.81
CA VAL A 20 4.53 -7.80 -16.56
C VAL A 20 5.49 -7.43 -15.41
N LEU A 21 6.58 -6.70 -15.67
CA LEU A 21 7.59 -6.36 -14.65
C LEU A 21 7.38 -5.01 -13.93
N ALA A 22 6.32 -4.27 -14.26
CA ALA A 22 6.03 -2.97 -13.65
C ALA A 22 5.19 -3.05 -12.35
N GLY A 23 4.94 -4.21 -11.79
CA GLY A 23 3.89 -4.45 -10.80
C GLY A 23 4.31 -4.79 -9.38
N CYS A 24 5.56 -4.58 -8.93
CA CYS A 24 5.94 -4.91 -7.55
C CYS A 24 6.96 -3.93 -6.95
N ALA A 25 6.55 -2.68 -6.75
CA ALA A 25 7.29 -1.75 -5.89
C ALA A 25 6.37 -1.19 -4.79
N SER A 26 5.73 -2.09 -4.02
CA SER A 26 4.95 -1.72 -2.83
C SER A 26 5.71 -2.12 -1.57
N GLY A 27 6.94 -1.60 -1.40
CA GLY A 27 7.63 -1.58 -0.12
C GLY A 27 7.21 -0.35 0.69
N PRO A 28 7.54 -0.28 2.01
CA PRO A 28 7.33 0.94 2.80
C PRO A 28 8.04 2.10 2.09
N GLN A 29 7.25 3.01 1.56
CA GLN A 29 7.78 4.15 0.81
C GLN A 29 8.24 5.20 1.81
N THR A 30 9.53 5.57 1.75
CA THR A 30 9.98 6.82 2.36
C THR A 30 9.15 7.96 1.75
N PRO A 31 8.77 8.98 2.56
CA PRO A 31 8.07 10.14 2.02
C PRO A 31 8.80 10.65 0.78
N SER A 32 8.10 10.78 -0.33
CA SER A 32 8.71 11.33 -1.53
C SER A 32 9.16 12.77 -1.26
N PRO A 33 10.25 13.26 -1.88
CA PRO A 33 10.63 14.66 -1.79
C PRO A 33 9.49 15.61 -2.13
N ASP A 34 8.62 15.21 -3.04
CA ASP A 34 7.39 15.93 -3.40
C ASP A 34 6.40 16.03 -2.23
N LEU A 35 6.20 14.96 -1.46
CA LEU A 35 5.32 14.99 -0.29
C LEU A 35 5.83 15.95 0.78
N LEU A 36 7.13 15.92 1.09
CA LEU A 36 7.74 16.84 2.05
C LEU A 36 7.57 18.29 1.60
N GLN A 37 7.85 18.59 0.34
CA GLN A 37 7.66 19.92 -0.22
C GLN A 37 6.20 20.39 -0.12
N ARG A 38 5.24 19.52 -0.44
CA ARG A 38 3.80 19.81 -0.31
C ARG A 38 3.40 20.08 1.13
N MET A 39 3.92 19.34 2.09
CA MET A 39 3.66 19.57 3.51
C MET A 39 4.23 20.92 3.98
N GLU A 40 5.45 21.26 3.57
CA GLU A 40 6.11 22.51 3.93
C GLU A 40 5.44 23.75 3.28
N SER A 41 4.89 23.59 2.09
CA SER A 41 4.28 24.68 1.31
C SER A 41 2.77 24.82 1.51
N ALA A 42 2.11 23.90 2.20
CA ALA A 42 0.65 23.93 2.39
C ALA A 42 0.19 25.19 3.13
N ARG A 43 -0.69 25.98 2.50
CA ARG A 43 -1.22 27.25 3.04
C ARG A 43 -2.71 27.43 2.81
N THR A 44 -3.26 26.78 1.79
CA THR A 44 -4.66 26.91 1.41
C THR A 44 -5.50 25.74 1.90
N ARG A 45 -6.82 25.92 1.89
CA ARG A 45 -7.77 24.84 2.15
C ARG A 45 -7.50 23.63 1.25
N GLY A 46 -7.33 23.88 -0.06
CA GLY A 46 -7.08 22.82 -1.04
C GLY A 46 -5.79 22.04 -0.77
N ASP A 47 -4.73 22.71 -0.31
CA ASP A 47 -3.48 22.04 0.06
C ASP A 47 -3.70 21.06 1.20
N HIS A 48 -4.40 21.49 2.25
CA HIS A 48 -4.68 20.65 3.40
C HIS A 48 -5.67 19.52 3.09
N GLU A 49 -6.69 19.75 2.27
CA GLU A 49 -7.60 18.69 1.79
C GLU A 49 -6.84 17.63 0.99
N ALA A 50 -5.89 18.03 0.15
CA ALA A 50 -5.07 17.10 -0.62
C ALA A 50 -4.14 16.25 0.27
N LEU A 51 -3.58 16.83 1.34
CA LEU A 51 -2.77 16.12 2.32
C LEU A 51 -3.63 15.17 3.17
N ALA A 52 -4.83 15.58 3.60
CA ALA A 52 -5.77 14.71 4.28
C ALA A 52 -6.11 13.48 3.42
N ALA A 53 -6.47 13.71 2.15
CA ALA A 53 -6.77 12.62 1.23
C ALA A 53 -5.56 11.70 0.96
N TYR A 54 -4.33 12.20 1.01
CA TYR A 54 -3.13 11.37 0.96
C TYR A 54 -3.06 10.45 2.18
N HIS A 55 -3.19 10.99 3.40
CA HIS A 55 -3.11 10.19 4.63
C HIS A 55 -4.25 9.18 4.75
N ASP A 56 -5.46 9.51 4.31
CA ASP A 56 -6.59 8.55 4.25
C ASP A 56 -6.27 7.34 3.33
N ARG A 57 -5.59 7.57 2.22
CA ARG A 57 -5.16 6.47 1.33
C ARG A 57 -4.10 5.60 1.99
N GLU A 58 -3.12 6.19 2.68
CA GLU A 58 -2.08 5.44 3.41
C GLU A 58 -2.70 4.62 4.56
N ALA A 59 -3.66 5.17 5.29
CA ALA A 59 -4.42 4.44 6.30
C ALA A 59 -5.16 3.23 5.70
N SER A 60 -5.81 3.43 4.57
CA SER A 60 -6.52 2.36 3.85
C SER A 60 -5.56 1.26 3.38
N ALA A 61 -4.39 1.63 2.85
CA ALA A 61 -3.36 0.69 2.44
C ALA A 61 -2.82 -0.13 3.63
N ALA A 62 -2.57 0.51 4.77
CA ALA A 62 -2.15 -0.17 5.98
C ALA A 62 -3.22 -1.17 6.47
N ARG A 63 -4.51 -0.80 6.46
CA ARG A 63 -5.60 -1.72 6.80
C ARG A 63 -5.68 -2.92 5.87
N ALA A 64 -5.42 -2.74 4.58
CA ALA A 64 -5.41 -3.86 3.62
C ALA A 64 -4.33 -4.88 3.99
N VAL A 65 -3.12 -4.42 4.35
CA VAL A 65 -2.05 -5.33 4.82
C VAL A 65 -2.47 -6.07 6.09
N ALA A 66 -3.06 -5.38 7.07
CA ALA A 66 -3.56 -6.01 8.29
C ALA A 66 -4.60 -7.10 7.97
N GLU A 67 -5.53 -6.83 7.05
CA GLU A 67 -6.56 -7.80 6.67
C GLU A 67 -5.98 -9.03 5.97
N ASP A 68 -4.98 -8.85 5.11
CA ASP A 68 -4.32 -9.98 4.47
C ASP A 68 -3.60 -10.87 5.49
N HIS A 69 -2.93 -10.27 6.49
CA HIS A 69 -2.33 -11.04 7.58
C HIS A 69 -3.37 -11.73 8.48
N ARG A 70 -4.57 -11.17 8.68
CA ARG A 70 -5.67 -11.87 9.35
C ARG A 70 -6.11 -13.12 8.58
N LYS A 71 -6.22 -13.03 7.25
CA LYS A 71 -6.54 -14.19 6.39
C LYS A 71 -5.46 -15.25 6.48
N MET A 72 -4.18 -14.85 6.44
CA MET A 72 -3.04 -15.77 6.60
C MET A 72 -3.07 -16.44 7.98
N ALA A 73 -3.32 -15.72 9.06
CA ALA A 73 -3.43 -16.31 10.40
C ALA A 73 -4.54 -17.36 10.47
N LYS A 74 -5.71 -17.11 9.87
CA LYS A 74 -6.80 -18.10 9.77
C LYS A 74 -6.37 -19.37 8.99
N SER A 75 -5.62 -19.19 7.90
CA SER A 75 -5.11 -20.33 7.13
C SER A 75 -4.12 -21.18 7.94
N TYR A 76 -3.21 -20.53 8.68
CA TYR A 76 -2.29 -21.23 9.59
C TYR A 76 -3.03 -21.93 10.76
N GLN A 77 -4.11 -21.33 11.26
CA GLN A 77 -4.95 -21.96 12.27
C GLN A 77 -5.54 -23.29 11.79
N ALA A 78 -6.00 -23.37 10.55
CA ALA A 78 -6.49 -24.61 9.97
C ALA A 78 -5.38 -25.67 9.85
N MET A 79 -4.13 -25.28 9.59
CA MET A 79 -2.97 -26.19 9.56
C MET A 79 -2.63 -26.73 10.96
N VAL A 80 -2.74 -25.93 12.02
CA VAL A 80 -2.51 -26.35 13.41
C VAL A 80 -3.52 -27.41 13.81
N VAL A 81 -4.80 -27.23 13.50
CA VAL A 81 -5.85 -28.22 13.76
C VAL A 81 -5.57 -29.54 13.04
N GLY A 82 -4.93 -29.50 11.87
CA GLY A 82 -4.47 -30.70 11.14
C GLY A 82 -3.18 -31.34 11.67
N GLY A 83 -2.64 -30.92 12.84
CA GLY A 83 -1.41 -31.46 13.43
C GLY A 83 -0.11 -30.99 12.77
N ARG A 84 -0.15 -30.00 11.90
CA ARG A 84 1.02 -29.41 11.22
C ARG A 84 1.40 -28.11 11.91
N GLY A 85 2.56 -27.96 12.46
CA GLY A 85 3.00 -26.76 13.13
C GLY A 85 2.60 -25.46 12.40
N GLY A 86 2.23 -24.42 13.09
CA GLY A 86 1.75 -23.14 12.53
C GLY A 86 1.60 -22.05 13.58
N ALA A 87 1.70 -22.42 14.87
CA ALA A 87 1.47 -21.51 15.99
C ALA A 87 2.37 -20.25 15.95
N SER A 88 3.65 -20.40 15.58
CA SER A 88 4.57 -19.28 15.46
C SER A 88 4.18 -18.33 14.31
N MET A 89 3.68 -18.88 13.19
CA MET A 89 3.23 -18.08 12.06
C MET A 89 1.94 -17.32 12.39
N ILE A 90 1.02 -17.91 13.15
CA ILE A 90 -0.17 -17.23 13.66
C ILE A 90 0.24 -16.05 14.54
N ALA A 91 1.15 -16.26 15.49
CA ALA A 91 1.64 -15.20 16.36
C ALA A 91 2.31 -14.07 15.57
N HIS A 92 3.12 -14.42 14.55
CA HIS A 92 3.76 -13.46 13.67
C HIS A 92 2.73 -12.65 12.86
N CYS A 93 1.77 -13.30 12.21
CA CYS A 93 0.70 -12.60 11.49
C CYS A 93 -0.10 -11.67 12.40
N ASN A 94 -0.46 -12.12 13.61
CA ASN A 94 -1.17 -11.28 14.57
C ASN A 94 -0.33 -10.06 15.04
N SER A 95 0.99 -10.19 15.10
CA SER A 95 1.87 -9.06 15.41
C SER A 95 1.88 -8.04 14.27
N ILE A 96 1.92 -8.50 13.02
CA ILE A 96 1.83 -7.62 11.84
C ILE A 96 0.46 -6.93 11.80
N VAL A 97 -0.62 -7.64 12.07
CA VAL A 97 -1.96 -7.03 12.17
C VAL A 97 -1.95 -5.84 13.12
N ARG A 98 -1.49 -6.05 14.36
CA ARG A 98 -1.44 -4.96 15.35
C ARG A 98 -0.57 -3.78 14.92
N LEU A 99 0.58 -4.07 14.29
CA LEU A 99 1.48 -3.04 13.79
C LEU A 99 0.80 -2.18 12.72
N TYR A 100 0.19 -2.80 11.72
CA TYR A 100 -0.45 -2.10 10.62
C TYR A 100 -1.76 -1.42 11.00
N GLU A 101 -2.50 -1.93 11.99
CA GLU A 101 -3.61 -1.22 12.59
C GLU A 101 -3.15 0.06 13.32
N GLY A 102 -2.03 0.00 14.03
CA GLY A 102 -1.42 1.18 14.64
C GLY A 102 -0.97 2.20 13.59
N ILE A 103 -0.29 1.77 12.52
CA ILE A 103 0.10 2.63 11.40
C ILE A 103 -1.13 3.30 10.77
N ALA A 104 -2.22 2.55 10.55
CA ALA A 104 -3.45 3.11 9.99
C ALA A 104 -4.05 4.20 10.89
N ALA A 105 -4.09 3.97 12.20
CA ALA A 105 -4.59 4.95 13.17
C ALA A 105 -3.76 6.26 13.18
N GLU A 106 -2.43 6.15 13.05
CA GLU A 106 -1.56 7.34 12.97
C GLU A 106 -1.81 8.13 11.67
N PHE A 107 -1.98 7.46 10.54
CA PHE A 107 -2.34 8.14 9.29
C PHE A 107 -3.72 8.80 9.36
N GLU A 108 -4.71 8.18 10.01
CA GLU A 108 -6.02 8.81 10.24
C GLU A 108 -5.91 10.05 11.10
N GLY A 109 -5.13 10.01 12.17
CA GLY A 109 -4.87 11.18 12.98
C GLY A 109 -4.25 12.34 12.19
N MET A 110 -3.31 12.03 11.26
CA MET A 110 -2.75 13.04 10.34
C MET A 110 -3.80 13.58 9.36
N ALA A 111 -4.67 12.72 8.83
CA ALA A 111 -5.75 13.15 7.94
C ALA A 111 -6.73 14.10 8.68
N GLU A 112 -7.14 13.75 9.89
CA GLU A 112 -8.00 14.58 10.74
C GLU A 112 -7.33 15.93 11.05
N GLY A 113 -6.03 15.94 11.36
CA GLY A 113 -5.26 17.16 11.58
C GLY A 113 -5.29 18.08 10.35
N HIS A 114 -5.08 17.54 9.16
CA HIS A 114 -5.17 18.33 7.93
C HIS A 114 -6.59 18.77 7.60
N GLN A 115 -7.62 17.98 7.88
CA GLN A 115 -9.02 18.40 7.75
C GLN A 115 -9.36 19.56 8.69
N TYR A 116 -8.81 19.55 9.90
CA TYR A 116 -8.95 20.67 10.83
C TYR A 116 -8.28 21.95 10.29
N LEU A 117 -7.03 21.84 9.80
CA LEU A 117 -6.30 22.97 9.19
C LEU A 117 -7.01 23.51 7.95
N ALA A 118 -7.58 22.64 7.12
CA ALA A 118 -8.34 23.04 5.93
C ALA A 118 -9.54 23.95 6.27
N LYS A 119 -10.20 23.73 7.42
CA LYS A 119 -11.33 24.56 7.86
C LYS A 119 -10.91 25.98 8.28
N GLN A 120 -9.64 26.16 8.63
CA GLN A 120 -9.09 27.44 9.10
C GLN A 120 -8.29 28.18 8.01
N ALA A 121 -7.83 27.46 7.00
CA ALA A 121 -7.04 28.03 5.93
C ALA A 121 -7.89 28.85 4.96
N PRO A 122 -7.29 29.86 4.29
CA PRO A 122 -7.95 30.58 3.21
C PRO A 122 -8.30 29.65 2.04
N PRO A 123 -9.30 30.04 1.24
CA PRO A 123 -9.71 29.28 0.07
C PRO A 123 -8.58 29.15 -0.97
#